data_0a6fa25a6c730eb07cc2d8b203151fa0
#
_entry.id   0a6fa25a6c730eb07cc2d8b203151fa0
#
_cell.length_a   1.000
_cell.length_b   1.000
_cell.length_c   1.000
_cell.angle_alpha   90.00
_cell.angle_beta   90.00
_cell.angle_gamma   90.00
#
_symmetry.space_group_name_H-M   'P 1'
#
loop_
_entity.id
_entity.type
_entity.pdbx_description
1 polymer ?
#
loop_
_entity_poly.entity_id
_entity_poly.type
_entity_poly.pdbx_seq_one_letter_code
_entity_poly.pdbx_strand_id
1 'polypeptide(L)'
;SSAASDVYKRQIRNYEDFKNRLPIQTYEEVKPYVERLRAGEQNLLWPSEIRWFAKSSGTTNDKSKFLPVSKEALEDIHYRGGKDAAAIYFRMNPESRFFSGKGLILGGSHAPNLNTNHSLVGDLSAILIENINPLVNFVRVPSKQTALMEHFEPKMEAIARETIHANVSNLSGVPSWMLVLIKHILEKTGKQSLEEIWPNLEVLFHGGVAFTPYREQYKDVIRSSKTVSYTHLRAHE
;
A
#
# COMPACT_ATOMS: atom_id res chain seq x y z
N SER A 1 -1.78 -27.10 11.75
CA SER A 1 -2.59 -26.76 12.93
C SER A 1 -2.65 -27.95 13.83
N SER A 2 -2.22 -27.80 15.10
CA SER A 2 -2.37 -28.90 16.06
C SER A 2 -3.86 -29.08 16.37
N ALA A 3 -4.30 -30.33 16.61
CA ALA A 3 -5.66 -30.64 17.06
C ALA A 3 -6.09 -29.77 18.29
N ALA A 4 -5.14 -29.37 19.12
CA ALA A 4 -5.34 -28.43 20.23
C ALA A 4 -5.81 -27.04 19.77
N SER A 5 -5.24 -26.48 18.69
CA SER A 5 -5.66 -25.20 18.12
C SER A 5 -7.12 -25.23 17.63
N ASP A 6 -7.57 -26.34 17.04
CA ASP A 6 -8.94 -26.46 16.54
C ASP A 6 -9.95 -26.65 17.68
N VAL A 7 -9.55 -27.29 18.77
CA VAL A 7 -10.38 -27.42 19.98
C VAL A 7 -10.58 -26.05 20.64
N TYR A 8 -9.53 -25.21 20.72
CA TYR A 8 -9.65 -23.84 21.26
C TYR A 8 -10.54 -22.95 20.40
N LYS A 9 -10.42 -23.00 19.06
CA LYS A 9 -11.27 -22.23 18.15
C LYS A 9 -12.76 -22.59 18.26
N ARG A 10 -13.09 -23.87 18.45
CA ARG A 10 -14.49 -24.34 18.63
C ARG A 10 -15.12 -23.88 19.94
N GLN A 11 -14.32 -23.45 20.91
CA GLN A 11 -14.80 -22.99 22.22
C GLN A 11 -15.01 -21.47 22.27
N ILE A 12 -14.54 -20.70 21.27
CA ILE A 12 -14.76 -19.26 21.18
C ILE A 12 -16.06 -19.04 20.39
N ARG A 13 -17.11 -18.63 21.05
CA ARG A 13 -18.47 -18.46 20.50
C ARG A 13 -18.89 -17.00 20.36
N ASN A 14 -18.24 -16.10 21.12
CA ASN A 14 -18.57 -14.68 21.17
C ASN A 14 -17.32 -13.85 21.51
N TYR A 15 -17.47 -12.52 21.52
CA TYR A 15 -16.39 -11.57 21.78
C TYR A 15 -15.78 -11.74 23.20
N GLU A 16 -16.59 -12.02 24.21
CA GLU A 16 -16.11 -12.22 25.59
C GLU A 16 -15.26 -13.48 25.71
N ASP A 17 -15.67 -14.58 25.07
CA ASP A 17 -14.84 -15.79 25.00
C ASP A 17 -13.50 -15.51 24.33
N PHE A 18 -13.52 -14.75 23.23
CA PHE A 18 -12.31 -14.33 22.51
C PHE A 18 -11.38 -13.52 23.42
N LYS A 19 -11.90 -12.46 24.01
CA LYS A 19 -11.15 -11.55 24.88
C LYS A 19 -10.54 -12.23 26.11
N ASN A 20 -11.28 -13.15 26.73
CA ASN A 20 -10.86 -13.84 27.95
C ASN A 20 -9.87 -14.98 27.69
N ARG A 21 -9.83 -15.52 26.48
CA ARG A 21 -9.00 -16.69 26.13
C ARG A 21 -7.75 -16.36 25.36
N LEU A 22 -7.74 -15.24 24.62
CA LEU A 22 -6.61 -14.83 23.83
C LEU A 22 -5.93 -13.61 24.46
N PRO A 23 -4.73 -13.78 25.01
CA PRO A 23 -3.97 -12.66 25.58
C PRO A 23 -3.57 -11.69 24.45
N ILE A 24 -3.51 -10.41 24.78
CA ILE A 24 -2.89 -9.41 23.91
C ILE A 24 -1.41 -9.73 23.82
N GLN A 25 -0.91 -9.84 22.60
CA GLN A 25 0.50 -10.14 22.35
C GLN A 25 1.22 -8.94 21.72
N THR A 26 2.43 -8.72 22.17
CA THR A 26 3.36 -7.77 21.56
C THR A 26 4.06 -8.40 20.36
N TYR A 27 4.69 -7.56 19.52
CA TYR A 27 5.48 -8.08 18.41
C TYR A 27 6.63 -8.98 18.88
N GLU A 28 7.26 -8.67 20.02
CA GLU A 28 8.39 -9.46 20.53
C GLU A 28 7.98 -10.90 20.90
N GLU A 29 6.74 -11.10 21.32
CA GLU A 29 6.20 -12.45 21.60
C GLU A 29 5.88 -13.23 20.33
N VAL A 30 5.52 -12.53 19.23
CA VAL A 30 5.24 -13.15 17.92
C VAL A 30 6.51 -13.33 17.09
N LYS A 31 7.53 -12.50 17.30
CA LYS A 31 8.78 -12.46 16.54
C LYS A 31 9.47 -13.82 16.37
N PRO A 32 9.59 -14.69 17.40
CA PRO A 32 10.21 -16.01 17.21
C PRO A 32 9.52 -16.85 16.14
N TYR A 33 8.20 -16.77 16.01
CA TYR A 33 7.44 -17.45 14.96
C TYR A 33 7.67 -16.83 13.59
N VAL A 34 7.79 -15.50 13.53
CA VAL A 34 8.12 -14.78 12.29
C VAL A 34 9.51 -15.19 11.78
N GLU A 35 10.50 -15.29 12.66
CA GLU A 35 11.86 -15.72 12.31
C GLU A 35 11.89 -17.16 11.80
N ARG A 36 11.14 -18.07 12.41
CA ARG A 36 10.97 -19.46 11.94
C ARG A 36 10.32 -19.52 10.56
N LEU A 37 9.26 -18.72 10.33
CA LEU A 37 8.64 -18.58 9.00
C LEU A 37 9.65 -18.08 7.97
N ARG A 38 10.46 -17.08 8.32
CA ARG A 38 11.51 -16.55 7.42
C ARG A 38 12.62 -17.56 7.14
N ALA A 39 12.86 -18.48 8.05
CA ALA A 39 13.77 -19.61 7.87
C ALA A 39 13.18 -20.76 7.03
N GLY A 40 11.90 -20.67 6.64
CA GLY A 40 11.23 -21.63 5.77
C GLY A 40 10.24 -22.56 6.45
N GLU A 41 10.10 -22.49 7.77
CA GLU A 41 9.07 -23.27 8.47
C GLU A 41 7.69 -22.67 8.18
N GLN A 42 6.71 -23.50 7.84
CA GLN A 42 5.36 -23.08 7.46
C GLN A 42 4.31 -23.59 8.46
N ASN A 43 3.06 -23.16 8.30
CA ASN A 43 1.93 -23.54 9.18
C ASN A 43 2.10 -23.13 10.66
N LEU A 44 2.84 -22.08 10.95
CA LEU A 44 3.04 -21.59 12.31
C LEU A 44 1.96 -20.58 12.75
N LEU A 45 1.82 -19.49 12.00
CA LEU A 45 0.87 -18.42 12.29
C LEU A 45 -0.34 -18.46 11.36
N TRP A 46 -0.18 -19.05 10.19
CA TRP A 46 -1.20 -19.12 9.16
C TRP A 46 -1.11 -20.44 8.38
N PRO A 47 -2.24 -21.03 7.95
CA PRO A 47 -2.22 -22.34 7.28
C PRO A 47 -1.72 -22.33 5.84
N SER A 48 -1.76 -21.17 5.15
CA SER A 48 -1.20 -21.07 3.80
C SER A 48 0.28 -20.72 3.83
N GLU A 49 0.97 -20.97 2.71
CA GLU A 49 2.37 -20.61 2.55
C GLU A 49 2.59 -19.10 2.67
N ILE A 50 3.59 -18.70 3.44
CA ILE A 50 4.01 -17.30 3.60
C ILE A 50 5.43 -17.16 3.07
N ARG A 51 5.60 -16.41 1.97
CA ARG A 51 6.89 -16.06 1.37
C ARG A 51 7.23 -14.59 1.52
N TRP A 52 6.21 -13.72 1.57
CA TRP A 52 6.39 -12.29 1.65
C TRP A 52 6.33 -11.78 3.08
N PHE A 53 7.23 -10.85 3.37
CA PHE A 53 7.30 -10.17 4.66
C PHE A 53 7.39 -8.66 4.43
N ALA A 54 6.37 -7.95 4.91
CA ALA A 54 6.38 -6.50 4.90
C ALA A 54 7.32 -5.97 5.99
N LYS A 55 8.23 -5.07 5.58
CA LYS A 55 9.10 -4.37 6.50
C LYS A 55 8.39 -3.13 7.02
N SER A 56 8.18 -3.02 8.34
CA SER A 56 7.70 -1.78 8.92
C SER A 56 8.84 -0.78 9.10
N SER A 57 8.53 0.52 8.91
CA SER A 57 9.43 1.60 9.31
C SER A 57 9.41 1.71 10.83
N GLY A 58 10.23 0.91 11.51
CA GLY A 58 10.28 0.93 12.98
C GLY A 58 10.76 2.29 13.49
N THR A 59 9.92 2.98 14.22
CA THR A 59 10.25 4.26 14.89
C THR A 59 10.79 4.05 16.31
N THR A 60 10.77 2.84 16.82
CA THR A 60 11.23 2.52 18.17
C THR A 60 12.31 1.42 18.15
N ASN A 61 13.51 1.74 18.63
CA ASN A 61 14.66 0.83 18.81
C ASN A 61 15.32 0.24 17.55
N ASP A 62 15.50 0.99 16.45
CA ASP A 62 16.39 0.66 15.30
C ASP A 62 16.24 -0.74 14.66
N LYS A 63 15.20 -1.51 15.00
CA LYS A 63 14.95 -2.84 14.45
C LYS A 63 13.65 -2.86 13.67
N SER A 64 13.76 -2.94 12.35
CA SER A 64 12.61 -3.16 11.48
C SER A 64 11.85 -4.42 11.89
N LYS A 65 10.52 -4.31 11.99
CA LYS A 65 9.64 -5.46 12.19
C LYS A 65 9.32 -6.09 10.84
N PHE A 66 9.24 -7.40 10.80
CA PHE A 66 8.84 -8.17 9.63
C PHE A 66 7.43 -8.73 9.88
N LEU A 67 6.49 -8.34 9.02
CA LEU A 67 5.10 -8.76 9.13
C LEU A 67 4.81 -9.78 8.02
N PRO A 68 4.42 -11.01 8.36
CA PRO A 68 4.07 -12.02 7.36
C PRO A 68 2.87 -11.56 6.53
N VAL A 69 2.98 -11.72 5.20
CA VAL A 69 1.91 -11.37 4.25
C VAL A 69 1.43 -12.62 3.56
N SER A 70 0.25 -13.11 3.94
CA SER A 70 -0.37 -14.27 3.31
C SER A 70 -1.11 -13.88 2.03
N LYS A 71 -1.41 -14.88 1.19
CA LYS A 71 -2.23 -14.69 -0.02
C LYS A 71 -3.62 -14.15 0.34
N GLU A 72 -4.22 -14.66 1.40
CA GLU A 72 -5.53 -14.21 1.89
C GLU A 72 -5.50 -12.76 2.37
N ALA A 73 -4.40 -12.34 3.02
CA ALA A 73 -4.23 -10.94 3.40
C ALA A 73 -4.16 -10.03 2.16
N LEU A 74 -3.48 -10.46 1.10
CA LEU A 74 -3.45 -9.71 -0.16
C LEU A 74 -4.85 -9.62 -0.80
N GLU A 75 -5.54 -10.76 -0.96
CA GLU A 75 -6.80 -10.84 -1.70
C GLU A 75 -7.99 -10.26 -0.90
N ASP A 76 -8.18 -10.73 0.33
CA ASP A 76 -9.40 -10.49 1.11
C ASP A 76 -9.34 -9.20 1.95
N ILE A 77 -8.13 -8.67 2.19
CA ILE A 77 -7.96 -7.44 2.95
C ILE A 77 -7.50 -6.31 2.02
N HIS A 78 -6.31 -6.41 1.42
CA HIS A 78 -5.72 -5.29 0.71
C HIS A 78 -6.40 -5.00 -0.64
N TYR A 79 -6.51 -5.99 -1.53
CA TYR A 79 -7.13 -5.76 -2.84
C TYR A 79 -8.63 -5.56 -2.72
N ARG A 80 -9.29 -6.26 -1.81
CA ARG A 80 -10.71 -6.05 -1.52
C ARG A 80 -10.95 -4.65 -0.95
N GLY A 81 -10.16 -4.21 0.03
CA GLY A 81 -10.25 -2.87 0.59
C GLY A 81 -10.05 -1.77 -0.47
N GLY A 82 -9.12 -1.97 -1.41
CA GLY A 82 -8.96 -1.07 -2.55
C GLY A 82 -10.19 -1.01 -3.46
N LYS A 83 -10.81 -2.16 -3.75
CA LYS A 83 -12.07 -2.22 -4.52
C LYS A 83 -13.22 -1.54 -3.79
N ASP A 84 -13.34 -1.77 -2.47
CA ASP A 84 -14.39 -1.17 -1.65
C ASP A 84 -14.23 0.35 -1.57
N ALA A 85 -13.00 0.86 -1.45
CA ALA A 85 -12.71 2.30 -1.49
C ALA A 85 -13.13 2.94 -2.82
N ALA A 86 -12.81 2.28 -3.95
CA ALA A 86 -13.25 2.72 -5.26
C ALA A 86 -14.78 2.68 -5.40
N ALA A 87 -15.43 1.62 -4.92
CA ALA A 87 -16.90 1.49 -4.97
C ALA A 87 -17.61 2.59 -4.15
N ILE A 88 -17.07 2.92 -2.97
CA ILE A 88 -17.57 4.04 -2.15
C ILE A 88 -17.40 5.36 -2.91
N TYR A 89 -16.24 5.57 -3.52
CA TYR A 89 -15.98 6.77 -4.33
C TYR A 89 -17.01 6.93 -5.45
N PHE A 90 -17.28 5.87 -6.24
CA PHE A 90 -18.29 5.90 -7.31
C PHE A 90 -19.70 6.16 -6.80
N ARG A 91 -20.05 5.56 -5.68
CA ARG A 91 -21.37 5.79 -5.08
C ARG A 91 -21.57 7.27 -4.69
N MET A 92 -20.52 7.92 -4.23
CA MET A 92 -20.54 9.33 -3.84
C MET A 92 -20.41 10.28 -5.05
N ASN A 93 -19.84 9.79 -6.16
CA ASN A 93 -19.57 10.58 -7.36
C ASN A 93 -20.04 9.83 -8.62
N PRO A 94 -21.38 9.78 -8.87
CA PRO A 94 -21.96 9.02 -9.99
C PRO A 94 -21.45 9.46 -11.37
N GLU A 95 -21.07 10.73 -11.52
CA GLU A 95 -20.54 11.32 -12.75
C GLU A 95 -19.00 11.12 -12.93
N SER A 96 -18.41 10.31 -12.06
CA SER A 96 -16.95 10.09 -12.07
C SER A 96 -16.47 9.49 -13.39
N ARG A 97 -15.33 10.02 -13.84
CA ARG A 97 -14.56 9.50 -14.98
C ARG A 97 -13.30 8.77 -14.55
N PHE A 98 -13.27 8.23 -13.36
CA PHE A 98 -12.14 7.52 -12.77
C PHE A 98 -11.49 6.53 -13.75
N PHE A 99 -12.30 5.72 -14.42
CA PHE A 99 -11.80 4.74 -15.40
C PHE A 99 -11.55 5.30 -16.80
N SER A 100 -11.74 6.60 -17.04
CA SER A 100 -11.36 7.23 -18.31
C SER A 100 -9.86 7.42 -18.44
N GLY A 101 -9.13 7.33 -17.33
CA GLY A 101 -7.69 7.45 -17.23
C GLY A 101 -7.03 6.32 -16.47
N LYS A 102 -5.75 6.50 -16.20
CA LYS A 102 -4.93 5.56 -15.42
C LYS A 102 -4.77 6.05 -13.98
N GLY A 103 -4.67 5.10 -13.05
CA GLY A 103 -4.27 5.40 -11.68
C GLY A 103 -2.75 5.50 -11.56
N LEU A 104 -2.25 6.62 -11.04
CA LEU A 104 -0.84 6.75 -10.65
C LEU A 104 -0.66 6.20 -9.24
N ILE A 105 0.07 5.09 -9.13
CA ILE A 105 0.30 4.41 -7.85
C ILE A 105 1.77 4.58 -7.47
N LEU A 106 2.01 5.30 -6.38
CA LEU A 106 3.33 5.47 -5.79
C LEU A 106 3.51 4.50 -4.62
N GLY A 107 4.28 3.45 -4.84
CA GLY A 107 4.63 2.44 -3.84
C GLY A 107 6.07 2.53 -3.37
N GLY A 108 6.38 1.81 -2.31
CA GLY A 108 7.74 1.61 -1.83
C GLY A 108 8.57 0.69 -2.74
N SER A 109 9.58 0.04 -2.18
CA SER A 109 10.49 -0.83 -2.90
C SER A 109 10.65 -2.19 -2.20
N HIS A 110 11.20 -3.14 -2.94
CA HIS A 110 11.70 -4.39 -2.34
C HIS A 110 12.96 -4.12 -1.52
N ALA A 111 13.29 -5.03 -0.63
CA ALA A 111 14.51 -5.01 0.16
C ALA A 111 15.30 -6.33 -0.05
N PRO A 112 15.90 -6.53 -1.23
CA PRO A 112 16.55 -7.80 -1.59
C PRO A 112 17.66 -8.21 -0.63
N ASN A 113 18.36 -7.24 -0.06
CA ASN A 113 19.40 -7.45 0.94
C ASN A 113 18.90 -8.09 2.25
N LEU A 114 17.59 -8.10 2.47
CA LEU A 114 16.94 -8.74 3.63
C LEU A 114 16.27 -10.07 3.29
N ASN A 115 16.31 -10.50 2.03
CA ASN A 115 15.77 -11.78 1.61
C ASN A 115 16.57 -12.95 2.19
N THR A 116 15.91 -14.07 2.33
CA THR A 116 16.52 -15.39 2.59
C THR A 116 16.19 -16.33 1.45
N ASN A 117 16.67 -17.57 1.51
CA ASN A 117 16.29 -18.59 0.53
C ASN A 117 14.78 -18.90 0.55
N HIS A 118 14.09 -18.57 1.65
CA HIS A 118 12.69 -18.93 1.88
C HIS A 118 11.76 -17.73 2.02
N SER A 119 12.31 -16.52 2.13
CA SER A 119 11.51 -15.31 2.36
C SER A 119 11.95 -14.14 1.50
N LEU A 120 10.97 -13.39 1.02
CA LEU A 120 11.12 -12.14 0.27
C LEU A 120 10.66 -10.97 1.14
N VAL A 121 11.39 -9.86 1.09
CA VAL A 121 11.13 -8.68 1.93
C VAL A 121 10.93 -7.44 1.07
N GLY A 122 9.99 -6.60 1.48
CA GLY A 122 9.74 -5.31 0.84
C GLY A 122 8.79 -4.45 1.65
N ASP A 123 8.60 -3.22 1.20
CA ASP A 123 7.48 -2.42 1.69
C ASP A 123 6.16 -3.07 1.28
N LEU A 124 5.12 -2.95 2.11
CA LEU A 124 3.82 -3.58 1.82
C LEU A 124 3.28 -3.15 0.44
N SER A 125 3.41 -1.88 0.09
CA SER A 125 2.98 -1.37 -1.23
C SER A 125 3.74 -1.98 -2.40
N ALA A 126 5.04 -2.29 -2.23
CA ALA A 126 5.81 -3.01 -3.25
C ALA A 126 5.34 -4.46 -3.38
N ILE A 127 5.06 -5.14 -2.26
CA ILE A 127 4.50 -6.50 -2.26
C ILE A 127 3.13 -6.53 -2.95
N LEU A 128 2.28 -5.53 -2.70
CA LEU A 128 0.98 -5.38 -3.37
C LEU A 128 1.16 -5.21 -4.89
N ILE A 129 2.06 -4.33 -5.33
CA ILE A 129 2.34 -4.11 -6.76
C ILE A 129 2.91 -5.36 -7.42
N GLU A 130 3.77 -6.10 -6.71
CA GLU A 130 4.37 -7.34 -7.22
C GLU A 130 3.33 -8.42 -7.49
N ASN A 131 2.37 -8.59 -6.59
CA ASN A 131 1.39 -9.68 -6.62
C ASN A 131 0.03 -9.29 -7.20
N ILE A 132 -0.14 -8.05 -7.68
CA ILE A 132 -1.42 -7.59 -8.25
C ILE A 132 -1.74 -8.34 -9.56
N ASN A 133 -3.04 -8.54 -9.81
CA ASN A 133 -3.49 -9.13 -11.07
C ASN A 133 -2.88 -8.37 -12.27
N PRO A 134 -2.21 -9.07 -13.22
CA PRO A 134 -1.55 -8.45 -14.37
C PRO A 134 -2.45 -7.53 -15.20
N LEU A 135 -3.75 -7.76 -15.25
CA LEU A 135 -4.71 -6.90 -15.97
C LEU A 135 -4.77 -5.48 -15.41
N VAL A 136 -4.47 -5.29 -14.12
CA VAL A 136 -4.41 -3.95 -13.51
C VAL A 136 -3.30 -3.09 -14.10
N ASN A 137 -2.26 -3.69 -14.68
CA ASN A 137 -1.18 -2.94 -15.33
C ASN A 137 -1.64 -2.13 -16.55
N PHE A 138 -2.79 -2.47 -17.15
CA PHE A 138 -3.35 -1.69 -18.26
C PHE A 138 -4.00 -0.38 -17.81
N VAL A 139 -4.45 -0.32 -16.57
CA VAL A 139 -5.18 0.83 -16.00
C VAL A 139 -4.38 1.61 -14.95
N ARG A 140 -3.08 1.31 -14.78
CA ARG A 140 -2.19 2.01 -13.86
C ARG A 140 -0.91 2.51 -14.51
N VAL A 141 -0.30 3.48 -13.88
CA VAL A 141 1.07 3.99 -14.12
C VAL A 141 1.76 4.19 -12.77
N PRO A 142 3.09 4.16 -12.71
CA PRO A 142 4.01 3.78 -13.77
C PRO A 142 3.97 2.27 -14.06
N SER A 143 4.81 1.83 -15.01
CA SER A 143 5.04 0.39 -15.24
C SER A 143 5.47 -0.31 -13.96
N LYS A 144 5.24 -1.64 -13.89
CA LYS A 144 5.64 -2.45 -12.72
C LYS A 144 7.15 -2.32 -12.45
N GLN A 145 7.96 -2.33 -13.51
CA GLN A 145 9.41 -2.20 -13.41
C GLN A 145 9.80 -0.88 -12.74
N THR A 146 9.24 0.24 -13.18
CA THR A 146 9.51 1.55 -12.59
C THR A 146 8.95 1.66 -11.17
N ALA A 147 7.73 1.16 -10.94
CA ALA A 147 7.11 1.20 -9.61
C ALA A 147 7.93 0.48 -8.53
N LEU A 148 8.67 -0.56 -8.90
CA LEU A 148 9.47 -1.39 -7.99
C LEU A 148 10.96 -1.02 -7.92
N MET A 149 11.38 0.05 -8.59
CA MET A 149 12.77 0.54 -8.51
C MET A 149 13.15 0.82 -7.06
N GLU A 150 14.38 0.45 -6.70
CA GLU A 150 14.90 0.55 -5.35
C GLU A 150 15.36 1.97 -4.99
N HIS A 151 16.08 2.62 -5.91
CA HIS A 151 16.66 3.93 -5.67
C HIS A 151 15.67 5.05 -5.92
N PHE A 152 15.48 5.90 -4.92
CA PHE A 152 14.43 6.92 -4.89
C PHE A 152 14.54 7.93 -6.04
N GLU A 153 15.69 8.58 -6.23
CA GLU A 153 15.85 9.63 -7.24
C GLU A 153 15.65 9.12 -8.68
N PRO A 154 16.33 8.02 -9.11
CA PRO A 154 16.06 7.45 -10.42
C PRO A 154 14.62 6.99 -10.61
N LYS A 155 13.97 6.50 -9.53
CA LYS A 155 12.57 6.09 -9.56
C LYS A 155 11.66 7.29 -9.81
N MET A 156 11.85 8.42 -9.10
CA MET A 156 11.06 9.64 -9.29
C MET A 156 11.18 10.16 -10.72
N GLU A 157 12.40 10.17 -11.27
CA GLU A 157 12.65 10.58 -12.65
C GLU A 157 11.96 9.65 -13.67
N ALA A 158 12.04 8.35 -13.46
CA ALA A 158 11.39 7.37 -14.33
C ALA A 158 9.86 7.47 -14.26
N ILE A 159 9.30 7.65 -13.06
CA ILE A 159 7.85 7.87 -12.86
C ILE A 159 7.41 9.14 -13.60
N ALA A 160 8.12 10.27 -13.40
CA ALA A 160 7.79 11.51 -14.06
C ALA A 160 7.76 11.35 -15.60
N ARG A 161 8.78 10.71 -16.17
CA ARG A 161 8.88 10.45 -17.61
C ARG A 161 7.72 9.61 -18.15
N GLU A 162 7.28 8.57 -17.40
CA GLU A 162 6.19 7.70 -17.82
C GLU A 162 4.81 8.35 -17.65
N THR A 163 4.66 9.32 -16.75
CA THR A 163 3.33 9.81 -16.33
C THR A 163 2.97 11.20 -16.86
N ILE A 164 3.94 12.04 -17.21
CA ILE A 164 3.70 13.39 -17.73
C ILE A 164 2.74 13.39 -18.92
N HIS A 165 2.87 12.43 -19.82
CA HIS A 165 2.02 12.31 -21.01
C HIS A 165 0.87 11.30 -20.86
N ALA A 166 0.72 10.70 -19.69
CA ALA A 166 -0.35 9.76 -19.44
C ALA A 166 -1.64 10.51 -19.06
N ASN A 167 -2.79 9.96 -19.42
CA ASN A 167 -4.06 10.43 -18.92
C ASN A 167 -4.28 9.88 -17.51
N VAL A 168 -3.86 10.64 -16.48
CA VAL A 168 -4.00 10.25 -15.08
C VAL A 168 -5.32 10.80 -14.53
N SER A 169 -6.16 9.92 -14.00
CA SER A 169 -7.44 10.26 -13.37
C SER A 169 -7.44 10.17 -11.85
N ASN A 170 -6.52 9.39 -11.29
CA ASN A 170 -6.43 9.22 -9.84
C ASN A 170 -4.99 8.99 -9.38
N LEU A 171 -4.72 9.38 -8.14
CA LEU A 171 -3.44 9.19 -7.46
C LEU A 171 -3.63 8.28 -6.26
N SER A 172 -2.65 7.41 -5.98
CA SER A 172 -2.63 6.58 -4.78
C SER A 172 -1.22 6.50 -4.20
N GLY A 173 -1.09 6.85 -2.92
CA GLY A 173 0.20 6.78 -2.24
C GLY A 173 0.25 7.51 -0.90
N VAL A 174 1.42 7.47 -0.27
CA VAL A 174 1.69 8.22 0.97
C VAL A 174 1.78 9.71 0.63
N PRO A 175 1.06 10.59 1.34
CA PRO A 175 0.98 12.02 1.00
C PRO A 175 2.32 12.72 0.87
N SER A 176 3.26 12.47 1.79
CA SER A 176 4.58 13.09 1.77
C SER A 176 5.35 12.76 0.49
N TRP A 177 5.45 11.49 0.12
CA TRP A 177 6.17 11.04 -1.07
C TRP A 177 5.47 11.42 -2.37
N MET A 178 4.12 11.36 -2.38
CA MET A 178 3.34 11.81 -3.52
C MET A 178 3.55 13.31 -3.78
N LEU A 179 3.62 14.13 -2.74
CA LEU A 179 3.87 15.57 -2.87
C LEU A 179 5.27 15.86 -3.43
N VAL A 180 6.29 15.07 -3.05
CA VAL A 180 7.63 15.17 -3.62
C VAL A 180 7.61 14.87 -5.12
N LEU A 181 6.94 13.78 -5.52
CA LEU A 181 6.78 13.44 -6.93
C LEU A 181 6.04 14.52 -7.71
N ILE A 182 4.93 15.04 -7.16
CA ILE A 182 4.15 16.12 -7.79
C ILE A 182 5.02 17.35 -8.02
N LYS A 183 5.75 17.82 -7.01
CA LYS A 183 6.64 18.98 -7.14
C LYS A 183 7.72 18.75 -8.21
N HIS A 184 8.31 17.55 -8.24
CA HIS A 184 9.28 17.19 -9.27
C HIS A 184 8.68 17.23 -10.69
N ILE A 185 7.45 16.73 -10.87
CA ILE A 185 6.75 16.76 -12.16
C ILE A 185 6.42 18.20 -12.58
N LEU A 186 5.94 19.04 -11.64
CA LEU A 186 5.62 20.44 -11.93
C LEU A 186 6.88 21.23 -12.33
N GLU A 187 7.98 21.04 -11.60
CA GLU A 187 9.27 21.66 -11.91
C GLU A 187 9.75 21.23 -13.31
N LYS A 188 9.72 19.95 -13.61
CA LYS A 188 10.16 19.38 -14.90
C LYS A 188 9.32 19.87 -16.07
N THR A 189 8.03 20.12 -15.87
CA THR A 189 7.11 20.56 -16.92
C THR A 189 6.98 22.08 -17.02
N GLY A 190 7.45 22.83 -16.02
CA GLY A 190 7.23 24.27 -15.90
C GLY A 190 5.77 24.65 -15.62
N LYS A 191 4.94 23.67 -15.21
CA LYS A 191 3.52 23.89 -14.93
C LYS A 191 3.31 24.31 -13.48
N GLN A 192 2.17 24.96 -13.21
CA GLN A 192 1.85 25.52 -11.89
C GLN A 192 0.84 24.66 -11.11
N SER A 193 0.11 23.78 -11.81
CA SER A 193 -0.86 22.89 -11.16
C SER A 193 -0.97 21.55 -11.89
N LEU A 194 -1.48 20.54 -11.20
CA LEU A 194 -1.65 19.20 -11.77
C LEU A 194 -2.70 19.13 -12.87
N GLU A 195 -3.70 20.00 -12.85
CA GLU A 195 -4.74 20.06 -13.88
C GLU A 195 -4.19 20.47 -15.23
N GLU A 196 -3.07 21.22 -15.26
CA GLU A 196 -2.39 21.57 -16.52
C GLU A 196 -1.67 20.36 -17.14
N ILE A 197 -1.40 19.34 -16.34
CA ILE A 197 -0.72 18.10 -16.78
C ILE A 197 -1.76 16.98 -16.95
N TRP A 198 -2.64 16.83 -15.96
CA TRP A 198 -3.66 15.78 -15.90
C TRP A 198 -5.07 16.39 -15.72
N PRO A 199 -5.67 16.87 -16.83
CA PRO A 199 -6.97 17.57 -16.75
C PRO A 199 -8.14 16.69 -16.28
N ASN A 200 -7.96 15.36 -16.30
CA ASN A 200 -8.95 14.40 -15.83
C ASN A 200 -8.68 13.89 -14.41
N LEU A 201 -7.78 14.53 -13.67
CA LEU A 201 -7.48 14.14 -12.29
C LEU A 201 -8.69 14.45 -11.39
N GLU A 202 -9.22 13.43 -10.72
CA GLU A 202 -10.43 13.53 -9.89
C GLU A 202 -10.16 13.28 -8.40
N VAL A 203 -9.25 12.36 -8.07
CA VAL A 203 -9.13 11.88 -6.70
C VAL A 203 -7.72 11.49 -6.30
N LEU A 204 -7.38 11.78 -5.04
CA LEU A 204 -6.18 11.31 -4.36
C LEU A 204 -6.58 10.34 -3.23
N PHE A 205 -6.25 9.05 -3.36
CA PHE A 205 -6.30 8.08 -2.29
C PHE A 205 -4.97 8.09 -1.53
N HIS A 206 -5.03 8.32 -0.24
CA HIS A 206 -3.82 8.42 0.57
C HIS A 206 -3.93 7.67 1.89
N GLY A 207 -2.80 7.31 2.45
CA GLY A 207 -2.70 6.61 3.72
C GLY A 207 -1.27 6.59 4.25
N GLY A 208 -1.02 5.84 5.31
CA GLY A 208 0.31 5.68 5.90
C GLY A 208 0.70 6.80 6.88
N VAL A 209 0.32 8.05 6.60
CA VAL A 209 0.55 9.20 7.48
C VAL A 209 -0.67 10.12 7.50
N ALA A 210 -0.78 10.96 8.53
CA ALA A 210 -1.85 11.94 8.62
C ALA A 210 -1.74 12.95 7.45
N PHE A 211 -2.87 13.28 6.82
CA PHE A 211 -2.92 14.20 5.68
C PHE A 211 -2.85 15.68 6.09
N THR A 212 -3.32 15.97 7.28
CA THR A 212 -3.46 17.36 7.78
C THR A 212 -2.21 18.23 7.57
N PRO A 213 -0.97 17.77 7.87
CA PRO A 213 0.23 18.59 7.67
C PRO A 213 0.54 18.94 6.21
N TYR A 214 -0.02 18.20 5.28
CA TYR A 214 0.25 18.35 3.84
C TYR A 214 -0.88 19.08 3.10
N ARG A 215 -2.04 19.27 3.74
CA ARG A 215 -3.27 19.79 3.12
C ARG A 215 -3.05 21.10 2.36
N GLU A 216 -2.40 22.08 2.96
CA GLU A 216 -2.20 23.38 2.33
C GLU A 216 -1.26 23.26 1.12
N GLN A 217 -0.19 22.49 1.22
CA GLN A 217 0.72 22.26 0.10
C GLN A 217 0.03 21.54 -1.09
N TYR A 218 -0.94 20.65 -0.80
CA TYR A 218 -1.73 20.04 -1.85
C TYR A 218 -2.69 21.03 -2.53
N LYS A 219 -3.24 21.99 -1.80
CA LYS A 219 -4.04 23.07 -2.39
C LYS A 219 -3.25 23.97 -3.34
N ASP A 220 -1.96 24.16 -3.08
CA ASP A 220 -1.09 24.96 -3.94
C ASP A 220 -0.87 24.27 -5.30
N VAL A 221 -0.84 22.94 -5.34
CA VAL A 221 -0.55 22.15 -6.54
C VAL A 221 -1.78 21.54 -7.21
N ILE A 222 -2.90 21.43 -6.48
CA ILE A 222 -4.21 21.00 -6.99
C ILE A 222 -5.19 22.16 -6.80
N ARG A 223 -5.47 22.88 -7.86
CA ARG A 223 -6.30 24.09 -7.82
C ARG A 223 -7.77 23.83 -8.16
N SER A 224 -8.07 22.64 -8.70
CA SER A 224 -9.42 22.23 -9.03
C SER A 224 -10.24 21.92 -7.78
N SER A 225 -11.40 22.54 -7.66
CA SER A 225 -12.40 22.16 -6.66
C SER A 225 -13.05 20.78 -6.92
N LYS A 226 -12.84 20.21 -8.11
CA LYS A 226 -13.36 18.89 -8.50
C LYS A 226 -12.49 17.74 -7.96
N THR A 227 -11.22 18.00 -7.68
CA THR A 227 -10.31 16.97 -7.15
C THR A 227 -10.50 16.86 -5.65
N VAL A 228 -10.92 15.67 -5.19
CA VAL A 228 -11.16 15.37 -3.78
C VAL A 228 -10.09 14.44 -3.22
N SER A 229 -9.82 14.55 -1.92
CA SER A 229 -8.90 13.65 -1.22
C SER A 229 -9.67 12.69 -0.33
N TYR A 230 -9.33 11.40 -0.40
CA TYR A 230 -9.87 10.37 0.48
C TYR A 230 -8.74 9.71 1.26
N THR A 231 -8.91 9.64 2.59
CA THR A 231 -8.02 8.87 3.43
C THR A 231 -8.31 7.40 3.23
N HIS A 232 -7.40 6.69 2.60
CA HIS A 232 -7.43 5.24 2.56
C HIS A 232 -6.91 4.72 3.90
N LEU A 233 -7.55 3.65 4.40
CA LEU A 233 -7.33 3.07 5.72
C LEU A 233 -5.86 3.10 6.14
N ARG A 234 -5.62 3.68 7.31
CA ARG A 234 -4.37 3.60 8.03
C ARG A 234 -4.11 2.13 8.35
N ALA A 235 -3.03 1.57 7.85
CA ALA A 235 -2.48 0.40 8.48
C ALA A 235 -2.05 0.84 9.88
N HIS A 236 -2.77 0.39 10.91
CA HIS A 236 -2.33 0.61 12.28
C HIS A 236 -1.03 -0.14 12.49
N GLU A 237 -0.01 0.64 12.86
CA GLU A 237 1.20 0.12 13.44
C GLU A 237 0.90 -0.57 14.79
#